data_413362ebf85dee961bdceeb13a2b203e
#
_entry.id   413362ebf85dee961bdceeb13a2b203e
#
_cell.length_a   1.000
_cell.length_b   1.000
_cell.length_c   1.000
_cell.angle_alpha   90.00
_cell.angle_beta   90.00
_cell.angle_gamma   90.00
#
_symmetry.space_group_name_H-M   'P 1'
#
loop_
_entity.id
_entity.type
_entity.pdbx_description
1 polymer ?
#
loop_
_entity_poly.entity_id
_entity_poly.type
_entity_poly.pdbx_seq_one_letter_code
_entity_poly.pdbx_strand_id
1 'polypeptide(L)'
;MTVDVRLRPEAEQDLAESARWYEDQRPGLGQEFLDEALATFAAIAERPLASAAVYGSLRRALLHRFPFGVFYLVDGDGAVVIGVIHGSRHPRRWKSRL
;
A
#
# COMPACT_ATOMS: atom_id res chain seq x y z
N MET A 1 5.51 19.05 6.39
CA MET A 1 5.95 18.12 7.44
C MET A 1 5.47 16.73 7.11
N THR A 2 6.33 15.73 7.24
CA THR A 2 5.97 14.34 6.96
C THR A 2 5.73 13.57 8.23
N VAL A 3 4.85 12.58 8.16
CA VAL A 3 4.65 11.64 9.26
C VAL A 3 5.44 10.36 8.99
N ASP A 4 5.63 9.56 10.04
CA ASP A 4 6.28 8.27 9.92
C ASP A 4 5.31 7.26 9.30
N VAL A 5 5.78 6.48 8.31
CA VAL A 5 4.99 5.44 7.67
C VAL A 5 5.65 4.09 7.96
N ARG A 6 4.92 3.22 8.64
CA ARG A 6 5.39 1.89 9.00
C ARG A 6 4.54 0.84 8.28
N LEU A 7 5.16 -0.27 7.94
CA LEU A 7 4.47 -1.39 7.31
C LEU A 7 4.34 -2.54 8.30
N ARG A 8 3.15 -3.11 8.40
CA ARG A 8 2.98 -4.38 9.09
C ARG A 8 3.67 -5.49 8.30
N PRO A 9 4.07 -6.58 8.96
CA PRO A 9 4.70 -7.72 8.27
C PRO A 9 3.90 -8.24 7.08
N GLU A 10 2.57 -8.27 7.18
CA GLU A 10 1.70 -8.72 6.09
C GLU A 10 1.81 -7.80 4.87
N ALA A 11 1.94 -6.49 5.10
CA ALA A 11 2.11 -5.53 4.02
C ALA A 11 3.48 -5.67 3.34
N GLU A 12 4.52 -5.93 4.13
CA GLU A 12 5.85 -6.19 3.59
C GLU A 12 5.84 -7.45 2.73
N GLN A 13 5.14 -8.48 3.18
CA GLN A 13 4.99 -9.72 2.42
C GLN A 13 4.22 -9.49 1.12
N ASP A 14 3.14 -8.70 1.17
CA ASP A 14 2.38 -8.33 -0.04
C ASP A 14 3.29 -7.68 -1.08
N LEU A 15 4.14 -6.74 -0.63
CA LEU A 15 5.08 -6.06 -1.53
C LEU A 15 6.05 -7.04 -2.17
N ALA A 16 6.67 -7.90 -1.36
CA ALA A 16 7.67 -8.84 -1.84
C ALA A 16 7.07 -9.83 -2.85
N GLU A 17 5.90 -10.37 -2.54
CA GLU A 17 5.23 -11.33 -3.41
C GLU A 17 4.80 -10.69 -4.73
N SER A 18 4.24 -9.48 -4.67
CA SER A 18 3.78 -8.78 -5.87
C SER A 18 4.95 -8.36 -6.75
N ALA A 19 6.03 -7.87 -6.15
CA ALA A 19 7.23 -7.50 -6.90
C ALA A 19 7.82 -8.71 -7.62
N ARG A 20 7.86 -9.86 -6.94
CA ARG A 20 8.37 -11.09 -7.54
C ARG A 20 7.49 -11.54 -8.70
N TRP A 21 6.18 -11.46 -8.54
CA TRP A 21 5.25 -11.81 -9.61
C TRP A 21 5.47 -10.96 -10.86
N TYR A 22 5.63 -9.63 -10.68
CA TYR A 22 5.88 -8.74 -11.80
C TYR A 22 7.25 -8.98 -12.43
N GLU A 23 8.26 -9.27 -11.62
CA GLU A 23 9.60 -9.57 -12.14
C GLU A 23 9.58 -10.82 -13.01
N ASP A 24 8.76 -11.81 -12.66
CA ASP A 24 8.59 -13.03 -13.45
C ASP A 24 7.90 -12.75 -14.79
N GLN A 25 7.10 -11.70 -14.87
CA GLN A 25 6.44 -11.33 -16.14
C GLN A 25 7.41 -10.63 -17.09
N ARG A 26 8.30 -9.79 -16.56
CA ARG A 26 9.28 -9.06 -17.37
C ARG A 26 10.42 -8.59 -16.46
N PRO A 27 11.68 -8.83 -16.82
CA PRO A 27 12.81 -8.32 -16.03
C PRO A 27 12.73 -6.81 -15.85
N GLY A 28 12.93 -6.37 -14.61
CA GLY A 28 12.86 -4.96 -14.23
C GLY A 28 11.48 -4.50 -13.79
N LEU A 29 10.42 -5.23 -14.11
CA LEU A 29 9.06 -4.79 -13.78
C LEU A 29 8.81 -4.82 -12.27
N GLY A 30 9.41 -5.77 -11.56
CA GLY A 30 9.31 -5.83 -10.10
C GLY A 30 9.88 -4.58 -9.45
N GLN A 31 11.01 -4.07 -9.96
CA GLN A 31 11.60 -2.84 -9.44
C GLN A 31 10.72 -1.64 -9.75
N GLU A 32 10.11 -1.59 -10.93
CA GLU A 32 9.17 -0.51 -11.28
C GLU A 32 7.98 -0.50 -10.32
N PHE A 33 7.47 -1.68 -9.97
CA PHE A 33 6.39 -1.80 -8.99
C PHE A 33 6.81 -1.29 -7.62
N LEU A 34 7.99 -1.70 -7.14
CA LEU A 34 8.50 -1.26 -5.84
C LEU A 34 8.72 0.25 -5.81
N ASP A 35 9.25 0.82 -6.89
CA ASP A 35 9.49 2.27 -6.98
C ASP A 35 8.17 3.03 -6.84
N GLU A 36 7.11 2.57 -7.48
CA GLU A 36 5.82 3.24 -7.39
C GLU A 36 5.20 3.05 -6.01
N ALA A 37 5.35 1.87 -5.40
CA ALA A 37 4.87 1.64 -4.03
C ALA A 37 5.58 2.58 -3.05
N LEU A 38 6.90 2.72 -3.17
CA LEU A 38 7.67 3.64 -2.33
C LEU A 38 7.25 5.09 -2.52
N ALA A 39 6.97 5.49 -3.75
CA ALA A 39 6.48 6.84 -4.04
C ALA A 39 5.10 7.05 -3.39
N THR A 40 4.25 6.02 -3.36
CA THR A 40 2.95 6.08 -2.71
C THR A 40 3.10 6.22 -1.19
N PHE A 41 4.04 5.49 -0.58
CA PHE A 41 4.32 5.64 0.84
C PHE A 41 4.81 7.05 1.17
N ALA A 42 5.66 7.64 0.32
CA ALA A 42 6.13 9.00 0.50
C ALA A 42 4.97 10.00 0.42
N ALA A 43 4.03 9.80 -0.50
CA ALA A 43 2.85 10.65 -0.60
C ALA A 43 1.96 10.54 0.65
N ILE A 44 1.80 9.34 1.19
CA ILE A 44 1.08 9.13 2.46
C ILE A 44 1.78 9.86 3.60
N ALA A 45 3.12 9.81 3.64
CA ALA A 45 3.89 10.49 4.67
C ALA A 45 3.66 12.00 4.64
N GLU A 46 3.54 12.58 3.44
CA GLU A 46 3.30 14.01 3.30
C GLU A 46 1.86 14.42 3.61
N ARG A 47 0.89 13.61 3.17
CA ARG A 47 -0.53 13.93 3.31
C ARG A 47 -1.32 12.69 3.71
N PRO A 48 -1.22 12.27 4.97
CA PRO A 48 -1.86 11.02 5.40
C PRO A 48 -3.38 11.03 5.29
N LEU A 49 -4.00 12.20 5.31
CA LEU A 49 -5.46 12.31 5.24
C LEU A 49 -5.98 12.60 3.83
N ALA A 50 -5.10 12.66 2.82
CA ALA A 50 -5.53 12.99 1.45
C ALA A 50 -6.28 11.84 0.77
N SER A 51 -5.99 10.60 1.14
CA SER A 51 -6.66 9.43 0.55
C SER A 51 -8.00 9.19 1.24
N ALA A 52 -8.98 8.74 0.46
CA ALA A 52 -10.32 8.49 0.98
C ALA A 52 -10.35 7.31 1.95
N ALA A 53 -11.18 7.42 2.98
CA ALA A 53 -11.51 6.30 3.84
C ALA A 53 -12.43 5.35 3.07
N VAL A 54 -12.13 4.06 3.10
CA VAL A 54 -12.89 3.04 2.37
C VAL A 54 -13.68 2.13 3.31
N TYR A 55 -13.31 2.08 4.58
CA TYR A 55 -14.02 1.29 5.58
C TYR A 55 -13.63 1.79 6.97
N GLY A 56 -14.59 2.40 7.69
CA GLY A 56 -14.27 3.02 8.97
C GLY A 56 -13.17 4.07 8.79
N SER A 57 -12.10 3.95 9.57
CA SER A 57 -10.95 4.83 9.48
C SER A 57 -9.87 4.34 8.51
N LEU A 58 -10.06 3.16 7.90
CA LEU A 58 -9.11 2.60 6.96
C LEU A 58 -9.13 3.38 5.65
N ARG A 59 -7.96 3.85 5.23
CA ARG A 59 -7.79 4.62 4.00
C ARG A 59 -7.09 3.79 2.94
N ARG A 60 -7.29 4.18 1.67
CA ARG A 60 -6.67 3.50 0.54
C ARG A 60 -6.06 4.52 -0.40
N ALA A 61 -4.75 4.42 -0.62
CA ALA A 61 -4.03 5.18 -1.63
C ALA A 61 -3.78 4.28 -2.83
N LEU A 62 -4.20 4.69 -4.02
CA LEU A 62 -4.08 3.87 -5.22
C LEU A 62 -2.74 4.10 -5.91
N LEU A 63 -2.11 3.03 -6.40
CA LEU A 63 -1.01 3.13 -7.34
C LEU A 63 -1.57 3.58 -8.70
N HIS A 64 -0.73 4.20 -9.54
CA HIS A 64 -1.18 4.73 -10.83
C HIS A 64 -1.05 3.70 -11.96
N ARG A 65 0.13 3.08 -12.09
CA ARG A 65 0.42 2.14 -13.17
C ARG A 65 0.06 0.71 -12.87
N PHE A 66 -0.13 0.39 -11.60
CA PHE A 66 -0.42 -0.97 -11.15
C PHE A 66 -1.75 -0.97 -10.42
N PRO A 67 -2.60 -2.00 -10.63
CA PRO A 67 -3.95 -2.02 -10.06
C PRO A 67 -3.92 -2.45 -8.58
N PHE A 68 -3.19 -1.73 -7.76
CA PHE A 68 -3.04 -2.01 -6.33
C PHE A 68 -3.47 -0.81 -5.50
N GLY A 69 -3.94 -1.10 -4.29
CA GLY A 69 -4.16 -0.09 -3.26
C GLY A 69 -3.25 -0.32 -2.07
N VAL A 70 -2.77 0.76 -1.50
CA VAL A 70 -2.06 0.77 -0.22
C VAL A 70 -3.09 1.09 0.85
N PHE A 71 -3.39 0.12 1.71
CA PHE A 71 -4.38 0.25 2.77
C PHE A 71 -3.68 0.60 4.07
N TYR A 72 -4.11 1.71 4.69
CA TYR A 72 -3.41 2.21 5.87
C TYR A 72 -4.35 2.88 6.87
N LEU A 73 -3.87 2.93 8.10
CA LEU A 73 -4.54 3.62 9.22
C LEU A 73 -3.65 4.77 9.67
N VAL A 74 -4.25 5.92 9.98
CA VAL A 74 -3.52 7.02 10.61
C VAL A 74 -3.58 6.80 12.11
N ASP A 75 -2.42 6.80 12.76
CA ASP A 75 -2.28 6.50 14.17
C ASP A 75 -1.34 7.50 14.81
N GLY A 76 -1.90 8.42 15.60
CA GLY A 76 -1.12 9.47 16.24
C GLY A 76 -0.37 10.30 15.20
N ASP A 77 0.95 10.28 15.28
CA ASP A 77 1.83 11.05 14.39
C ASP A 77 2.23 10.29 13.13
N GLY A 78 1.70 9.09 12.93
CA GLY A 78 2.14 8.23 11.85
C GLY A 78 1.02 7.57 11.09
N ALA A 79 1.41 6.78 10.11
CA ALA A 79 0.51 5.91 9.35
C ALA A 79 1.05 4.48 9.39
N VAL A 80 0.14 3.52 9.48
CA VAL A 80 0.48 2.10 9.50
C VAL A 80 -0.15 1.44 8.28
N VAL A 81 0.68 0.94 7.38
CA VAL A 81 0.23 0.22 6.19
C VAL A 81 -0.09 -1.21 6.59
N ILE A 82 -1.33 -1.62 6.39
CA ILE A 82 -1.78 -2.97 6.73
C ILE A 82 -1.79 -3.91 5.53
N GLY A 83 -1.72 -3.37 4.32
CA GLY A 83 -1.68 -4.19 3.11
C GLY A 83 -1.39 -3.41 1.86
N VAL A 84 -0.83 -4.10 0.87
CA VAL A 84 -0.64 -3.62 -0.49
C VAL A 84 -1.32 -4.65 -1.37
N ILE A 85 -2.56 -4.37 -1.78
CA ILE A 85 -3.48 -5.39 -2.25
C ILE A 85 -4.03 -5.04 -3.63
N HIS A 86 -4.04 -6.04 -4.52
CA HIS A 86 -4.56 -5.90 -5.88
C HIS A 86 -6.05 -5.55 -5.84
N GLY A 87 -6.47 -4.64 -6.72
CA GLY A 87 -7.85 -4.15 -6.76
C GLY A 87 -8.89 -5.20 -7.07
N SER A 88 -8.50 -6.36 -7.65
CA SER A 88 -9.43 -7.44 -7.92
C SER A 88 -9.71 -8.32 -6.70
N ARG A 89 -8.95 -8.15 -5.61
CA ARG A 89 -9.16 -8.96 -4.41
C ARG A 89 -10.45 -8.55 -3.72
N HIS A 90 -11.13 -9.53 -3.13
CA HIS A 90 -12.34 -9.29 -2.36
C HIS A 90 -12.02 -8.39 -1.14
N PRO A 91 -12.92 -7.47 -0.75
CA PRO A 91 -12.70 -6.61 0.42
C PRO A 91 -12.38 -7.36 1.71
N ARG A 92 -12.81 -8.62 1.83
CA ARG A 92 -12.46 -9.48 2.96
C ARG A 92 -10.95 -9.57 3.16
N ARG A 93 -10.16 -9.46 2.07
CA ARG A 93 -8.71 -9.57 2.12
C ARG A 93 -8.10 -8.52 3.04
N TRP A 94 -8.58 -7.28 2.98
CA TRP A 94 -8.05 -6.23 3.84
C TRP A 94 -8.89 -6.02 5.10
N LYS A 95 -10.17 -6.29 5.05
CA LYS A 95 -11.01 -6.20 6.27
C LYS A 95 -10.56 -7.16 7.35
N SER A 96 -10.12 -8.35 6.97
CA SER A 96 -9.66 -9.35 7.93
C SER A 96 -8.37 -8.95 8.65
N ARG A 97 -7.69 -7.92 8.16
CA ARG A 97 -6.46 -7.42 8.77
C ARG A 97 -6.69 -6.30 9.78
N LEU A 98 -7.93 -5.88 9.96
CA LEU A 98 -8.27 -4.82 10.91
C LEU A 98 -8.39 -5.30 12.36
#